data_5eaa30c8860be5a0349b448a7361e2ef
#
_entry.id   5eaa30c8860be5a0349b448a7361e2ef
#
_cell.length_a   1.000
_cell.length_b   1.000
_cell.length_c   1.000
_cell.angle_alpha   90.00
_cell.angle_beta   90.00
_cell.angle_gamma   90.00
#
_symmetry.space_group_name_H-M   'P 1'
#
loop_
_entity.id
_entity.type
_entity.pdbx_description
1 polymer ?
#
loop_
_entity_poly.entity_id
_entity_poly.type
_entity_poly.pdbx_seq_one_letter_code
_entity_poly.pdbx_strand_id
1 'polypeptide(L)'
;MNGKFRTWMNRQKWFKVFLCCLLLVLFAPVYKSDVAAIVPIASNNLQSTLRRTSDIVSTADGYMRVFQKDKMVGIEYYDDNFQIKSRKTIPLELEYWGGFFSGSDSYYLVEGKSNKEENDAAEVIRVIRYNKSWQKTGTASITGNPELFGGEVRYPFDVGCVEMAEQNGKLYIVTGHQGYVDESVGQGHQGYLMIEVDLASMKGKIIDCDLWHSFAQYIKSDNSYLYVLEQSEGSRYTKLSRYNTATDEVTSLNVFSYGGSHTSAWAIACYASVDGMAVAANNVLCIGTSIDQTKYDSVTSDTPHNIYLTVTPKNNFSESATTVKQITGYNNDGKSFLGLKLTKVNDNRFMVSWEEYGSSRTAGDNDNLSGSVLHYLFIDGNGNIISKEMTKAAPVSNCQPIEKNGKVV
;
A
#
# COMPACT_ATOMS: atom_id res chain seq x y z
N MET A 1 2.04 48.86 -4.60
CA MET A 1 0.81 48.13 -4.14
C MET A 1 0.49 46.85 -4.91
N ASN A 2 1.34 46.35 -5.80
CA ASN A 2 0.99 45.24 -6.73
C ASN A 2 1.60 43.88 -6.43
N GLY A 3 2.38 43.73 -5.35
CA GLY A 3 3.02 42.45 -5.04
C GLY A 3 2.22 41.53 -4.09
N LYS A 4 1.42 42.09 -3.21
CA LYS A 4 0.66 41.32 -2.20
C LYS A 4 -0.62 40.68 -2.76
N PHE A 5 -1.16 41.19 -3.87
CA PHE A 5 -2.40 40.66 -4.46
C PHE A 5 -2.13 39.40 -5.33
N ARG A 6 -0.97 39.28 -5.96
CA ARG A 6 -0.60 38.08 -6.73
C ARG A 6 -0.31 36.88 -5.85
N THR A 7 0.31 37.08 -4.69
CA THR A 7 0.56 36.00 -3.71
C THR A 7 -0.73 35.48 -3.06
N TRP A 8 -1.74 36.33 -2.84
CA TRP A 8 -3.01 35.92 -2.30
C TRP A 8 -3.85 35.10 -3.30
N MET A 9 -3.89 35.50 -4.58
CA MET A 9 -4.59 34.76 -5.62
C MET A 9 -3.96 33.38 -5.93
N ASN A 10 -2.63 33.25 -5.83
CA ASN A 10 -1.98 31.96 -5.95
C ASN A 10 -2.29 31.03 -4.77
N ARG A 11 -2.30 31.55 -3.53
CA ARG A 11 -2.71 30.76 -2.36
C ARG A 11 -4.15 30.26 -2.46
N GLN A 12 -5.07 31.05 -3.01
CA GLN A 12 -6.47 30.60 -3.21
C GLN A 12 -6.61 29.52 -4.30
N LYS A 13 -5.80 29.55 -5.36
CA LYS A 13 -5.81 28.49 -6.38
C LYS A 13 -5.31 27.17 -5.80
N TRP A 14 -4.25 27.19 -5.02
CA TRP A 14 -3.69 26.00 -4.37
C TRP A 14 -4.64 25.44 -3.30
N PHE A 15 -5.28 26.31 -2.54
CA PHE A 15 -6.28 25.89 -1.55
C PHE A 15 -7.51 25.22 -2.20
N LYS A 16 -7.93 25.69 -3.37
CA LYS A 16 -9.04 25.06 -4.14
C LYS A 16 -8.64 23.71 -4.73
N VAL A 17 -7.40 23.55 -5.20
CA VAL A 17 -6.89 22.25 -5.67
C VAL A 17 -6.76 21.27 -4.51
N PHE A 18 -6.24 21.71 -3.37
CA PHE A 18 -6.13 20.90 -2.14
C PHE A 18 -7.52 20.52 -1.59
N LEU A 19 -8.47 21.44 -1.59
CA LEU A 19 -9.85 21.17 -1.15
C LEU A 19 -10.59 20.25 -2.12
N CYS A 20 -10.33 20.32 -3.43
CA CYS A 20 -10.88 19.36 -4.42
C CYS A 20 -10.29 17.95 -4.22
N CYS A 21 -9.01 17.83 -3.93
CA CYS A 21 -8.40 16.53 -3.61
C CYS A 21 -8.93 15.96 -2.28
N LEU A 22 -9.14 16.80 -1.26
CA LEU A 22 -9.71 16.39 0.03
C LEU A 22 -11.21 16.02 -0.09
N LEU A 23 -11.99 16.76 -0.91
CA LEU A 23 -13.40 16.47 -1.15
C LEU A 23 -13.61 15.22 -2.00
N LEU A 24 -12.68 14.84 -2.88
CA LEU A 24 -12.74 13.59 -3.63
C LEU A 24 -12.51 12.35 -2.75
N VAL A 25 -11.81 12.49 -1.63
CA VAL A 25 -11.62 11.42 -0.63
C VAL A 25 -12.90 11.21 0.21
N LEU A 26 -13.73 12.26 0.40
CA LEU A 26 -14.93 12.20 1.25
C LEU A 26 -16.19 11.66 0.54
N PHE A 27 -16.18 11.52 -0.79
CA PHE A 27 -17.33 11.07 -1.58
C PHE A 27 -17.01 9.85 -2.46
N ALA A 28 -16.35 8.85 -1.90
CA ALA A 28 -16.36 7.54 -2.55
C ALA A 28 -17.80 6.99 -2.48
N PRO A 29 -18.46 6.72 -3.60
CA PRO A 29 -19.80 6.14 -3.55
C PRO A 29 -19.74 4.75 -2.92
N VAL A 30 -20.57 4.54 -1.90
CA VAL A 30 -20.77 3.22 -1.32
C VAL A 30 -21.52 2.37 -2.34
N TYR A 31 -20.80 1.53 -3.06
CA TYR A 31 -21.42 0.63 -4.02
C TYR A 31 -22.13 -0.52 -3.32
N LYS A 32 -23.42 -0.63 -3.51
CA LYS A 32 -24.18 -1.84 -3.27
C LYS A 32 -23.97 -2.80 -4.44
N SER A 33 -23.18 -3.83 -4.27
CA SER A 33 -23.14 -4.92 -5.23
C SER A 33 -23.58 -6.22 -4.57
N ASP A 34 -24.62 -6.80 -5.08
CA ASP A 34 -25.14 -8.10 -4.64
C ASP A 34 -24.43 -9.29 -5.32
N VAL A 35 -23.36 -9.07 -6.03
CA VAL A 35 -22.62 -10.11 -6.74
C VAL A 35 -21.17 -10.03 -6.34
N ALA A 36 -20.53 -11.20 -6.18
CA ALA A 36 -19.08 -11.34 -6.07
C ALA A 36 -18.38 -10.89 -7.36
N ALA A 37 -18.62 -9.67 -7.76
CA ALA A 37 -17.89 -9.05 -8.84
C ALA A 37 -16.54 -8.63 -8.31
N ILE A 38 -15.50 -8.91 -9.07
CA ILE A 38 -14.24 -8.20 -9.02
C ILE A 38 -14.62 -6.72 -8.99
N VAL A 39 -14.45 -6.08 -7.84
CA VAL A 39 -14.69 -4.64 -7.73
C VAL A 39 -13.53 -3.98 -8.46
N PRO A 40 -13.76 -3.33 -9.61
CA PRO A 40 -12.71 -2.61 -10.29
C PRO A 40 -12.24 -1.47 -9.40
N ILE A 41 -10.94 -1.27 -9.35
CA ILE A 41 -10.38 -0.14 -8.64
C ILE A 41 -10.74 1.12 -9.42
N ALA A 42 -11.37 2.07 -8.75
CA ALA A 42 -11.60 3.39 -9.32
C ALA A 42 -10.26 4.04 -9.69
N SER A 43 -10.23 4.57 -10.89
CA SER A 43 -9.07 4.94 -11.65
C SER A 43 -8.47 6.29 -11.32
N ASN A 44 -8.06 6.56 -10.11
CA ASN A 44 -7.04 7.57 -9.96
C ASN A 44 -5.87 6.97 -9.18
N ASN A 45 -4.67 7.31 -9.57
CA ASN A 45 -3.44 6.72 -9.08
C ASN A 45 -3.28 6.77 -7.56
N LEU A 46 -3.88 7.74 -6.90
CA LEU A 46 -3.89 7.85 -5.45
C LEU A 46 -4.80 6.80 -4.78
N GLN A 47 -5.96 6.49 -5.36
CA GLN A 47 -6.91 5.55 -4.74
C GLN A 47 -6.50 4.09 -4.91
N SER A 48 -5.72 3.75 -5.93
CA SER A 48 -5.26 2.37 -6.15
C SER A 48 -4.25 1.89 -5.12
N THR A 49 -3.55 2.81 -4.46
CA THR A 49 -2.56 2.51 -3.43
C THR A 49 -3.15 2.53 -2.02
N LEU A 50 -4.30 3.17 -1.82
CA LEU A 50 -4.70 3.68 -0.52
C LEU A 50 -5.42 2.71 0.41
N ARG A 51 -6.15 1.72 -0.08
CA ARG A 51 -6.81 0.73 0.79
C ARG A 51 -7.03 -0.57 0.06
N ARG A 52 -6.38 -1.59 0.53
CA ARG A 52 -6.76 -2.95 0.17
C ARG A 52 -7.97 -3.35 0.99
N THR A 53 -9.11 -3.49 0.33
CA THR A 53 -10.38 -3.89 0.95
C THR A 53 -10.65 -5.38 0.81
N SER A 54 -9.78 -6.11 0.13
CA SER A 54 -9.95 -7.53 -0.16
C SER A 54 -8.59 -8.22 -0.23
N ASP A 55 -8.51 -9.38 0.40
CA ASP A 55 -7.34 -10.25 0.38
C ASP A 55 -7.76 -11.66 -0.06
N ILE A 56 -6.87 -12.33 -0.77
CA ILE A 56 -7.02 -13.73 -1.16
C ILE A 56 -5.86 -14.54 -0.59
N VAL A 57 -6.15 -15.73 -0.09
CA VAL A 57 -5.14 -16.67 0.38
C VAL A 57 -5.43 -18.07 -0.17
N SER A 58 -4.39 -18.85 -0.40
CA SER A 58 -4.54 -20.26 -0.78
C SER A 58 -4.98 -21.10 0.42
N THR A 59 -5.84 -22.07 0.15
CA THR A 59 -6.23 -23.12 1.11
C THR A 59 -5.86 -24.49 0.53
N ALA A 60 -5.98 -25.55 1.31
CA ALA A 60 -5.64 -26.90 0.85
C ALA A 60 -6.43 -27.28 -0.43
N ASP A 61 -7.71 -26.88 -0.48
CA ASP A 61 -8.69 -27.30 -1.51
C ASP A 61 -9.33 -26.10 -2.22
N GLY A 62 -8.54 -25.03 -2.46
CA GLY A 62 -8.99 -23.87 -3.21
C GLY A 62 -8.43 -22.56 -2.66
N TYR A 63 -9.32 -21.60 -2.50
CA TYR A 63 -8.96 -20.24 -2.07
C TYR A 63 -9.94 -19.73 -1.01
N MET A 64 -9.47 -18.81 -0.20
CA MET A 64 -10.31 -18.03 0.69
C MET A 64 -10.12 -16.55 0.39
N ARG A 65 -11.20 -15.82 0.19
CA ARG A 65 -11.22 -14.37 0.08
C ARG A 65 -11.76 -13.77 1.37
N VAL A 66 -11.07 -12.76 1.89
CA VAL A 66 -11.50 -11.98 3.04
C VAL A 66 -11.62 -10.52 2.60
N PHE A 67 -12.75 -9.88 2.85
CA PHE A 67 -13.01 -8.54 2.34
C PHE A 67 -13.96 -7.75 3.24
N GLN A 68 -13.85 -6.43 3.17
CA GLN A 68 -14.80 -5.53 3.81
C GLN A 68 -16.07 -5.41 2.98
N LYS A 69 -17.23 -5.55 3.61
CA LYS A 69 -18.52 -5.18 3.06
C LYS A 69 -19.33 -4.45 4.14
N ASP A 70 -19.52 -3.15 3.94
CA ASP A 70 -20.18 -2.28 4.95
C ASP A 70 -19.46 -2.36 6.31
N LYS A 71 -20.19 -2.70 7.37
CA LYS A 71 -19.65 -2.94 8.72
C LYS A 71 -19.39 -4.43 9.01
N MET A 72 -19.19 -5.22 7.98
CA MET A 72 -18.96 -6.64 8.07
C MET A 72 -17.69 -7.05 7.36
N VAL A 73 -17.07 -8.09 7.83
CA VAL A 73 -16.02 -8.83 7.13
C VAL A 73 -16.67 -10.01 6.44
N GLY A 74 -16.60 -10.03 5.11
CA GLY A 74 -17.02 -11.18 4.30
C GLY A 74 -15.87 -12.18 4.18
N ILE A 75 -16.18 -13.46 4.30
CA ILE A 75 -15.25 -14.56 4.14
C ILE A 75 -15.88 -15.54 3.17
N GLU A 76 -15.24 -15.74 2.04
CA GLU A 76 -15.71 -16.63 0.98
C GLU A 76 -14.68 -17.71 0.73
N TYR A 77 -15.13 -18.94 0.64
CA TYR A 77 -14.31 -20.09 0.26
C TYR A 77 -14.65 -20.53 -1.16
N TYR A 78 -13.63 -20.79 -1.96
CA TYR A 78 -13.73 -21.19 -3.34
C TYR A 78 -12.98 -22.52 -3.54
N ASP A 79 -13.40 -23.30 -4.52
CA ASP A 79 -12.60 -24.41 -5.04
C ASP A 79 -11.49 -23.89 -5.97
N ASP A 80 -10.66 -24.80 -6.51
CA ASP A 80 -9.59 -24.45 -7.44
C ASP A 80 -10.08 -23.90 -8.79
N ASN A 81 -11.38 -24.02 -9.10
CA ASN A 81 -12.04 -23.44 -10.27
C ASN A 81 -12.79 -22.13 -9.97
N PHE A 82 -12.56 -21.54 -8.80
CA PHE A 82 -13.22 -20.32 -8.31
C PHE A 82 -14.75 -20.45 -8.16
N GLN A 83 -15.28 -21.67 -7.97
CA GLN A 83 -16.66 -21.86 -7.60
C GLN A 83 -16.81 -21.68 -6.08
N ILE A 84 -17.80 -20.90 -5.66
CA ILE A 84 -18.04 -20.64 -4.24
C ILE A 84 -18.52 -21.93 -3.55
N LYS A 85 -17.80 -22.31 -2.50
CA LYS A 85 -18.13 -23.46 -1.64
C LYS A 85 -18.95 -23.02 -0.41
N SER A 86 -18.56 -21.94 0.23
CA SER A 86 -19.23 -21.44 1.42
C SER A 86 -18.94 -19.96 1.65
N ARG A 87 -19.79 -19.31 2.44
CA ARG A 87 -19.66 -17.93 2.88
C ARG A 87 -19.88 -17.82 4.38
N LYS A 88 -19.18 -16.88 4.97
CA LYS A 88 -19.35 -16.48 6.37
C LYS A 88 -19.19 -14.97 6.47
N THR A 89 -19.82 -14.35 7.45
CA THR A 89 -19.60 -12.96 7.81
C THR A 89 -19.35 -12.82 9.30
N ILE A 90 -18.52 -11.86 9.68
CA ILE A 90 -18.32 -11.42 11.06
C ILE A 90 -18.44 -9.90 11.11
N PRO A 91 -19.01 -9.31 12.18
CA PRO A 91 -19.08 -7.86 12.30
C PRO A 91 -17.69 -7.27 12.53
N LEU A 92 -17.47 -6.04 12.01
CA LEU A 92 -16.37 -5.20 12.49
C LEU A 92 -16.66 -4.79 13.93
N GLU A 93 -15.66 -4.85 14.80
CA GLU A 93 -15.75 -4.44 16.20
C GLU A 93 -15.46 -2.94 16.36
N LEU A 94 -14.69 -2.36 15.43
CA LEU A 94 -14.40 -0.92 15.34
C LEU A 94 -14.91 -0.32 14.03
N GLU A 95 -14.73 0.99 13.88
CA GLU A 95 -15.33 1.80 12.81
C GLU A 95 -14.72 1.52 11.44
N TYR A 96 -13.38 1.31 11.39
CA TYR A 96 -12.61 1.22 10.16
C TYR A 96 -12.01 -0.16 9.95
N TRP A 97 -12.09 -0.62 8.72
CA TRP A 97 -11.30 -1.74 8.24
C TRP A 97 -9.86 -1.29 8.02
N GLY A 98 -8.91 -1.95 8.65
CA GLY A 98 -7.48 -1.82 8.36
C GLY A 98 -7.01 -2.86 7.35
N GLY A 99 -7.17 -4.14 7.66
CA GLY A 99 -6.69 -5.21 6.79
C GLY A 99 -6.82 -6.60 7.38
N PHE A 100 -6.45 -7.58 6.57
CA PHE A 100 -6.42 -8.99 6.93
C PHE A 100 -5.04 -9.58 6.68
N PHE A 101 -4.63 -10.51 7.55
CA PHE A 101 -3.41 -11.29 7.38
C PHE A 101 -3.63 -12.75 7.74
N SER A 102 -3.15 -13.65 6.88
CA SER A 102 -3.10 -15.08 7.16
C SER A 102 -1.71 -15.45 7.67
N GLY A 103 -1.54 -15.42 8.99
CA GLY A 103 -0.32 -15.89 9.63
C GLY A 103 -0.19 -17.42 9.59
N SER A 104 0.86 -17.94 10.21
CA SER A 104 1.19 -19.38 10.23
C SER A 104 0.03 -20.21 10.81
N ASP A 105 -0.41 -19.89 12.00
CA ASP A 105 -1.41 -20.67 12.75
C ASP A 105 -2.74 -19.96 12.94
N SER A 106 -2.79 -18.65 12.61
CA SER A 106 -3.92 -17.80 12.95
C SER A 106 -4.27 -16.86 11.79
N TYR A 107 -5.48 -16.33 11.83
CA TYR A 107 -5.90 -15.19 11.03
C TYR A 107 -5.91 -13.94 11.92
N TYR A 108 -5.55 -12.80 11.33
CA TYR A 108 -5.55 -11.52 12.00
C TYR A 108 -6.38 -10.52 11.22
N LEU A 109 -7.27 -9.82 11.91
CA LEU A 109 -7.98 -8.64 11.42
C LEU A 109 -7.44 -7.42 12.16
N VAL A 110 -7.21 -6.35 11.41
CA VAL A 110 -6.84 -5.05 11.96
C VAL A 110 -7.99 -4.11 11.71
N GLU A 111 -8.45 -3.48 12.77
CA GLU A 111 -9.56 -2.54 12.77
C GLU A 111 -9.16 -1.26 13.50
N GLY A 112 -9.82 -0.16 13.22
CA GLY A 112 -9.51 1.12 13.85
C GLY A 112 -10.73 1.98 14.09
N LYS A 113 -10.54 3.03 14.88
CA LYS A 113 -11.54 4.07 15.10
C LYS A 113 -10.89 5.43 15.22
N SER A 114 -11.66 6.48 14.93
CA SER A 114 -11.22 7.85 15.11
C SER A 114 -11.05 8.22 16.59
N ASN A 115 -10.06 9.07 16.85
CA ASN A 115 -9.77 9.68 18.16
C ASN A 115 -9.83 11.20 18.03
N LYS A 116 -11.03 11.72 17.75
CA LYS A 116 -11.25 13.16 17.52
C LYS A 116 -10.99 14.01 18.76
N GLU A 117 -11.15 13.41 19.93
CA GLU A 117 -10.93 14.06 21.22
C GLU A 117 -9.43 14.08 21.61
N GLU A 118 -8.56 13.53 20.78
CA GLU A 118 -7.10 13.55 20.94
C GLU A 118 -6.65 13.02 22.32
N ASN A 119 -7.28 11.92 22.74
CA ASN A 119 -7.02 11.27 24.02
C ASN A 119 -5.98 10.15 23.86
N ASP A 120 -4.81 10.31 24.47
CA ASP A 120 -3.69 9.36 24.41
C ASP A 120 -4.03 7.97 24.96
N ALA A 121 -5.00 7.88 25.86
CA ALA A 121 -5.45 6.61 26.43
C ALA A 121 -6.51 5.91 25.58
N ALA A 122 -6.99 6.55 24.49
CA ALA A 122 -7.99 5.95 23.63
C ALA A 122 -7.42 4.82 22.80
N GLU A 123 -8.11 3.69 22.73
CA GLU A 123 -7.84 2.67 21.74
C GLU A 123 -8.11 3.24 20.35
N VAL A 124 -7.13 3.17 19.46
CA VAL A 124 -7.23 3.68 18.07
C VAL A 124 -7.13 2.58 17.04
N ILE A 125 -6.41 1.51 17.35
CA ILE A 125 -6.25 0.33 16.49
C ILE A 125 -6.48 -0.92 17.34
N ARG A 126 -7.13 -1.90 16.75
CA ARG A 126 -7.38 -3.22 17.33
C ARG A 126 -6.89 -4.31 16.40
N VAL A 127 -6.13 -5.25 16.94
CA VAL A 127 -5.74 -6.48 16.25
C VAL A 127 -6.50 -7.65 16.88
N ILE A 128 -7.29 -8.34 16.08
CA ILE A 128 -8.10 -9.47 16.52
C ILE A 128 -7.52 -10.74 15.91
N ARG A 129 -7.17 -11.70 16.78
CA ARG A 129 -6.68 -13.01 16.37
C ARG A 129 -7.81 -14.02 16.34
N TYR A 130 -7.89 -14.77 15.25
CA TYR A 130 -8.77 -15.92 15.07
C TYR A 130 -7.96 -17.17 14.79
N ASN A 131 -8.41 -18.32 15.24
CA ASN A 131 -7.88 -19.59 14.76
C ASN A 131 -8.34 -19.86 13.31
N LYS A 132 -7.80 -20.89 12.67
CA LYS A 132 -8.13 -21.23 11.26
C LYS A 132 -9.60 -21.64 11.06
N SER A 133 -10.38 -21.81 12.13
CA SER A 133 -11.84 -22.01 12.09
C SER A 133 -12.64 -20.73 12.36
N TRP A 134 -11.97 -19.58 12.40
CA TRP A 134 -12.56 -18.26 12.67
C TRP A 134 -13.21 -18.15 14.06
N GLN A 135 -12.68 -18.83 15.06
CA GLN A 135 -13.01 -18.58 16.45
C GLN A 135 -12.02 -17.55 17.00
N LYS A 136 -12.52 -16.48 17.60
CA LYS A 136 -11.71 -15.43 18.22
C LYS A 136 -10.89 -16.01 19.37
N THR A 137 -9.58 -15.79 19.36
CA THR A 137 -8.63 -16.34 20.34
C THR A 137 -7.83 -15.29 21.09
N GLY A 138 -7.88 -14.03 20.64
CA GLY A 138 -7.19 -12.95 21.33
C GLY A 138 -7.50 -11.60 20.71
N THR A 139 -7.16 -10.55 21.45
CA THR A 139 -7.31 -9.16 21.00
C THR A 139 -6.18 -8.33 21.59
N ALA A 140 -5.51 -7.54 20.76
CA ALA A 140 -4.59 -6.48 21.15
C ALA A 140 -5.24 -5.14 20.91
N SER A 141 -5.28 -4.30 21.93
CA SER A 141 -5.73 -2.92 21.88
C SER A 141 -4.50 -2.01 21.84
N ILE A 142 -4.42 -1.11 20.87
CA ILE A 142 -3.30 -0.19 20.66
C ILE A 142 -3.82 1.24 20.81
N THR A 143 -3.16 2.01 21.66
CA THR A 143 -3.32 3.45 21.81
C THR A 143 -2.27 4.19 20.98
N GLY A 144 -2.36 5.51 20.88
CA GLY A 144 -1.25 6.34 20.44
C GLY A 144 -0.02 6.17 21.35
N ASN A 145 1.12 6.67 20.87
CA ASN A 145 2.35 6.73 21.65
C ASN A 145 2.96 8.14 21.57
N PRO A 146 2.52 9.09 22.42
CA PRO A 146 2.96 10.48 22.38
C PRO A 146 4.45 10.66 22.75
N GLU A 147 5.13 9.63 23.24
CA GLU A 147 6.58 9.68 23.49
C GLU A 147 7.40 9.57 22.20
N LEU A 148 6.80 9.11 21.12
CA LEU A 148 7.41 9.06 19.79
C LEU A 148 6.90 10.22 18.94
N PHE A 149 7.81 10.88 18.21
CA PHE A 149 7.42 11.92 17.26
C PHE A 149 6.49 11.36 16.19
N GLY A 150 5.25 11.84 16.15
CA GLY A 150 4.23 11.33 15.24
C GLY A 150 3.50 10.08 15.72
N GLY A 151 3.66 9.71 16.98
CA GLY A 151 2.98 8.55 17.54
C GLY A 151 1.57 8.82 18.05
N GLU A 152 1.11 10.06 18.04
CA GLU A 152 -0.29 10.41 18.30
C GLU A 152 -1.17 10.02 17.12
N VAL A 153 -2.28 9.37 17.39
CA VAL A 153 -3.19 8.89 16.36
C VAL A 153 -4.57 9.50 16.49
N ARG A 154 -4.95 10.33 15.54
CA ARG A 154 -6.30 10.88 15.40
C ARG A 154 -7.17 10.07 14.45
N TYR A 155 -6.61 9.70 13.30
CA TYR A 155 -7.26 8.84 12.31
C TYR A 155 -6.29 7.74 11.88
N PRO A 156 -6.52 6.48 12.26
CA PRO A 156 -5.75 5.35 11.76
C PRO A 156 -6.09 5.05 10.30
N PHE A 157 -5.14 4.49 9.56
CA PHE A 157 -5.28 4.07 8.17
C PHE A 157 -5.60 5.23 7.20
N ASP A 158 -5.22 6.44 7.58
CA ASP A 158 -5.36 7.61 6.72
C ASP A 158 -4.20 7.63 5.72
N VAL A 159 -4.54 7.55 4.46
CA VAL A 159 -3.60 7.43 3.34
C VAL A 159 -2.60 6.28 3.53
N GLY A 160 -2.66 5.28 2.70
CA GLY A 160 -1.78 4.11 2.76
C GLY A 160 -2.53 2.79 2.90
N CYS A 161 -1.79 1.72 2.88
CA CYS A 161 -2.30 0.37 3.09
C CYS A 161 -1.89 -0.14 4.46
N VAL A 162 -2.65 -1.09 4.99
CA VAL A 162 -2.22 -1.87 6.14
C VAL A 162 -1.54 -3.13 5.62
N GLU A 163 -0.26 -3.28 5.93
CA GLU A 163 0.51 -4.47 5.59
C GLU A 163 1.04 -5.13 6.86
N MET A 164 1.15 -6.44 6.84
CA MET A 164 1.52 -7.22 8.01
C MET A 164 2.55 -8.28 7.67
N ALA A 165 3.40 -8.57 8.67
CA ALA A 165 4.36 -9.68 8.62
C ALA A 165 4.48 -10.33 10.00
N GLU A 166 4.58 -11.65 10.03
CA GLU A 166 4.81 -12.43 11.25
C GLU A 166 6.29 -12.82 11.31
N GLN A 167 6.94 -12.57 12.44
CA GLN A 167 8.31 -12.98 12.69
C GLN A 167 8.58 -13.14 14.19
N ASN A 168 9.27 -14.21 14.58
CA ASN A 168 9.75 -14.46 15.95
C ASN A 168 8.65 -14.36 17.02
N GLY A 169 7.45 -14.90 16.73
CA GLY A 169 6.32 -14.87 17.66
C GLY A 169 5.65 -13.50 17.83
N LYS A 170 5.92 -12.59 16.91
CA LYS A 170 5.33 -11.25 16.86
C LYS A 170 4.65 -11.00 15.51
N LEU A 171 3.60 -10.21 15.52
CA LEU A 171 2.99 -9.63 14.33
C LEU A 171 3.42 -8.17 14.23
N TYR A 172 4.00 -7.81 13.11
CA TYR A 172 4.37 -6.45 12.78
C TYR A 172 3.39 -5.89 11.74
N ILE A 173 2.97 -4.66 11.95
CA ILE A 173 1.96 -3.98 11.11
C ILE A 173 2.51 -2.63 10.74
N VAL A 174 2.46 -2.28 9.46
CA VAL A 174 2.76 -0.94 8.96
C VAL A 174 1.53 -0.34 8.32
N THR A 175 1.34 0.97 8.52
CA THR A 175 0.19 1.71 7.99
C THR A 175 0.43 3.20 8.00
N GLY A 176 -0.38 3.95 7.25
CA GLY A 176 -0.49 5.40 7.40
C GLY A 176 -1.44 5.78 8.53
N HIS A 177 -1.29 6.99 9.03
CA HIS A 177 -2.20 7.60 10.01
C HIS A 177 -2.22 9.11 9.87
N GLN A 178 -3.17 9.78 10.51
CA GLN A 178 -3.14 11.20 10.76
C GLN A 178 -2.92 11.43 12.27
N GLY A 179 -1.91 12.25 12.60
CA GLY A 179 -1.63 12.71 13.95
C GLY A 179 -2.66 13.73 14.47
N TYR A 180 -2.45 14.21 15.66
CA TYR A 180 -3.27 15.26 16.26
C TYR A 180 -3.19 16.56 15.46
N VAL A 181 -4.11 17.47 15.72
CA VAL A 181 -4.13 18.78 15.05
C VAL A 181 -2.95 19.62 15.52
N ASP A 182 -2.12 20.03 14.58
CA ASP A 182 -1.15 21.09 14.81
C ASP A 182 -1.90 22.43 14.80
N GLU A 183 -1.98 23.09 15.97
CA GLU A 183 -2.70 24.35 16.14
C GLU A 183 -2.16 25.46 15.23
N SER A 184 -0.89 25.40 14.84
CA SER A 184 -0.25 26.43 14.01
C SER A 184 -0.77 26.42 12.57
N VAL A 185 -1.22 25.27 12.07
CA VAL A 185 -1.74 25.06 10.71
C VAL A 185 -3.22 24.64 10.68
N GLY A 186 -3.79 24.27 11.83
CA GLY A 186 -5.18 23.90 11.97
C GLY A 186 -5.55 22.54 11.35
N GLN A 187 -4.57 21.68 11.13
CA GLN A 187 -4.77 20.33 10.57
C GLN A 187 -3.78 19.34 11.16
N GLY A 188 -4.16 18.05 11.18
CA GLY A 188 -3.23 16.96 11.51
C GLY A 188 -2.33 16.64 10.34
N HIS A 189 -1.09 16.30 10.64
CA HIS A 189 -0.15 15.77 9.65
C HIS A 189 -0.36 14.27 9.47
N GLN A 190 -0.16 13.80 8.24
CA GLN A 190 -0.22 12.40 7.89
C GLN A 190 1.18 11.80 8.00
N GLY A 191 1.26 10.57 8.43
CA GLY A 191 2.54 9.88 8.57
C GLY A 191 2.43 8.36 8.59
N TYR A 192 3.52 7.75 8.96
CA TYR A 192 3.74 6.32 9.02
C TYR A 192 3.66 5.80 10.45
N LEU A 193 3.12 4.61 10.64
CA LEU A 193 3.14 3.85 11.89
C LEU A 193 3.69 2.45 11.66
N MET A 194 4.54 2.00 12.59
CA MET A 194 4.87 0.59 12.75
C MET A 194 4.44 0.10 14.13
N ILE A 195 3.67 -0.97 14.15
CA ILE A 195 3.11 -1.57 15.36
C ILE A 195 3.68 -2.97 15.53
N GLU A 196 4.04 -3.31 16.74
CA GLU A 196 4.43 -4.66 17.17
C GLU A 196 3.34 -5.24 18.07
N VAL A 197 2.92 -6.48 17.82
CA VAL A 197 2.02 -7.25 18.67
C VAL A 197 2.71 -8.55 19.08
N ASP A 198 2.94 -8.74 20.37
CA ASP A 198 3.38 -10.02 20.92
C ASP A 198 2.26 -11.04 20.86
N LEU A 199 2.48 -12.12 20.11
CA LEU A 199 1.43 -13.11 19.83
C LEU A 199 1.11 -14.04 21.01
N ALA A 200 1.99 -14.17 21.99
CA ALA A 200 1.73 -14.97 23.17
C ALA A 200 0.79 -14.23 24.13
N SER A 201 1.06 -12.96 24.37
CA SER A 201 0.31 -12.13 25.32
C SER A 201 -0.82 -11.32 24.68
N MET A 202 -0.84 -11.17 23.36
CA MET A 202 -1.71 -10.23 22.62
C MET A 202 -1.61 -8.80 23.16
N LYS A 203 -0.39 -8.35 23.44
CA LYS A 203 -0.10 -6.96 23.77
C LYS A 203 0.53 -6.28 22.57
N GLY A 204 0.03 -5.10 22.19
CA GLY A 204 0.52 -4.33 21.05
C GLY A 204 0.97 -2.94 21.47
N LYS A 205 1.92 -2.38 20.72
CA LYS A 205 2.43 -1.01 20.89
C LYS A 205 2.94 -0.46 19.55
N ILE A 206 2.91 0.86 19.40
CA ILE A 206 3.62 1.57 18.31
C ILE A 206 5.11 1.56 18.67
N ILE A 207 5.95 1.10 17.76
CA ILE A 207 7.41 0.97 17.95
C ILE A 207 8.21 1.93 17.08
N ASP A 208 7.61 2.44 15.98
CA ASP A 208 8.22 3.41 15.08
C ASP A 208 7.12 4.21 14.37
N CYS A 209 7.36 5.49 14.11
CA CYS A 209 6.42 6.37 13.45
C CYS A 209 7.09 7.66 12.97
N ASP A 210 6.42 8.35 12.06
CA ASP A 210 6.76 9.73 11.68
C ASP A 210 5.52 10.51 11.20
N LEU A 211 5.72 11.80 10.88
CA LEU A 211 4.69 12.69 10.30
C LEU A 211 5.17 13.34 8.98
N TRP A 212 5.96 12.61 8.19
CA TRP A 212 6.57 13.10 6.96
C TRP A 212 5.80 12.73 5.68
N HIS A 213 4.48 12.56 5.77
CA HIS A 213 3.61 12.24 4.64
C HIS A 213 4.03 10.95 3.91
N SER A 214 3.76 9.82 4.52
CA SER A 214 3.99 8.50 3.92
C SER A 214 2.70 7.97 3.29
N PHE A 215 2.69 7.74 1.96
CA PHE A 215 1.47 7.44 1.20
C PHE A 215 1.28 5.95 0.85
N ALA A 216 2.31 5.15 0.97
CA ALA A 216 2.22 3.71 0.77
C ALA A 216 3.24 3.00 1.65
N GLN A 217 2.80 1.95 2.34
CA GLN A 217 3.63 1.18 3.26
C GLN A 217 3.54 -0.29 2.92
N TYR A 218 4.68 -0.96 2.92
CA TYR A 218 4.78 -2.42 2.72
C TYR A 218 5.74 -3.01 3.74
N ILE A 219 5.43 -4.20 4.23
CA ILE A 219 6.31 -4.96 5.11
C ILE A 219 6.43 -6.40 4.63
N LYS A 220 7.64 -6.91 4.61
CA LYS A 220 7.94 -8.32 4.36
C LYS A 220 9.00 -8.79 5.36
N SER A 221 8.96 -10.08 5.69
CA SER A 221 9.97 -10.70 6.53
C SER A 221 10.76 -11.75 5.75
N ASP A 222 12.00 -11.97 6.17
CA ASP A 222 12.72 -13.21 5.97
C ASP A 222 13.11 -13.76 7.36
N ASN A 223 13.87 -14.85 7.41
CA ASN A 223 14.21 -15.48 8.70
C ASN A 223 15.07 -14.60 9.63
N SER A 224 15.62 -13.49 9.14
CA SER A 224 16.58 -12.65 9.86
C SER A 224 16.11 -11.23 10.08
N TYR A 225 15.39 -10.67 9.11
CA TYR A 225 15.04 -9.25 9.08
C TYR A 225 13.59 -9.00 8.69
N LEU A 226 13.05 -7.89 9.18
CA LEU A 226 11.90 -7.24 8.57
C LEU A 226 12.40 -6.18 7.59
N TYR A 227 11.74 -6.09 6.45
CA TYR A 227 11.94 -5.05 5.46
C TYR A 227 10.67 -4.21 5.38
N VAL A 228 10.81 -2.91 5.52
CA VAL A 228 9.72 -1.94 5.40
C VAL A 228 10.03 -1.02 4.25
N LEU A 229 9.06 -0.85 3.37
CA LEU A 229 9.12 0.05 2.24
C LEU A 229 8.04 1.11 2.39
N GLU A 230 8.41 2.37 2.21
CA GLU A 230 7.46 3.47 2.24
C GLU A 230 7.70 4.48 1.12
N GLN A 231 6.63 5.12 0.71
CA GLN A 231 6.66 6.31 -0.13
C GLN A 231 6.69 7.53 0.77
N SER A 232 7.87 8.06 1.03
CA SER A 232 8.04 9.24 1.88
C SER A 232 7.99 10.51 1.05
N GLU A 233 6.95 11.30 1.22
CA GLU A 233 6.82 12.58 0.52
C GLU A 233 7.82 13.62 1.03
N GLY A 234 8.02 13.70 2.33
CA GLY A 234 8.94 14.67 2.95
C GLY A 234 10.37 14.53 2.47
N SER A 235 10.85 13.31 2.28
CA SER A 235 12.18 13.03 1.72
C SER A 235 12.20 12.91 0.20
N ARG A 236 11.04 12.75 -0.44
CA ARG A 236 10.88 12.52 -1.89
C ARG A 236 11.59 11.28 -2.41
N TYR A 237 11.62 10.26 -1.57
CA TYR A 237 12.28 8.99 -1.87
C TYR A 237 11.36 7.82 -1.59
N THR A 238 11.62 6.74 -2.30
CA THR A 238 11.22 5.41 -1.86
C THR A 238 12.22 5.00 -0.78
N LYS A 239 11.78 4.95 0.46
CA LYS A 239 12.60 4.59 1.62
C LYS A 239 12.44 3.10 1.91
N LEU A 240 13.55 2.38 1.93
CA LEU A 240 13.61 0.98 2.29
C LEU A 240 14.37 0.82 3.61
N SER A 241 13.69 0.33 4.63
CA SER A 241 14.26 0.09 5.94
C SER A 241 14.40 -1.42 6.21
N ARG A 242 15.46 -1.80 6.89
CA ARG A 242 15.71 -3.15 7.36
C ARG A 242 15.85 -3.14 8.87
N TYR A 243 15.00 -3.91 9.55
CA TYR A 243 14.96 -4.07 10.99
C TYR A 243 15.50 -5.43 11.39
N ASN A 244 16.49 -5.44 12.27
CA ASN A 244 16.94 -6.65 12.95
C ASN A 244 16.11 -6.82 14.22
N THR A 245 15.15 -7.73 14.21
CA THR A 245 14.24 -7.96 15.35
C THR A 245 14.89 -8.60 16.58
N ALA A 246 16.14 -9.00 16.50
CA ALA A 246 16.91 -9.54 17.63
C ALA A 246 17.74 -8.48 18.35
N THR A 247 18.15 -7.41 17.64
CA THR A 247 19.03 -6.35 18.19
C THR A 247 18.36 -4.98 18.19
N ASP A 248 17.14 -4.85 17.65
CA ASP A 248 16.40 -3.59 17.43
C ASP A 248 17.17 -2.59 16.53
N GLU A 249 18.18 -3.05 15.80
CA GLU A 249 18.93 -2.21 14.86
C GLU A 249 18.14 -1.97 13.58
N VAL A 250 18.13 -0.70 13.15
CA VAL A 250 17.46 -0.26 11.92
C VAL A 250 18.49 0.34 10.97
N THR A 251 18.41 -0.06 9.71
CA THR A 251 19.14 0.58 8.60
C THR A 251 18.15 1.04 7.55
N SER A 252 18.12 2.33 7.25
CA SER A 252 17.23 2.92 6.24
C SER A 252 18.01 3.44 5.05
N LEU A 253 17.48 3.24 3.85
CA LEU A 253 18.05 3.61 2.55
C LEU A 253 17.03 4.39 1.73
N ASN A 254 17.49 5.39 1.01
CA ASN A 254 16.74 6.04 -0.06
C ASN A 254 17.05 5.32 -1.37
N VAL A 255 16.22 4.35 -1.75
CA VAL A 255 16.51 3.44 -2.86
C VAL A 255 16.08 3.97 -4.22
N PHE A 256 15.18 4.97 -4.25
CA PHE A 256 14.75 5.62 -5.48
C PHE A 256 14.26 7.03 -5.20
N SER A 257 14.81 8.02 -5.93
CA SER A 257 14.31 9.39 -5.91
C SER A 257 13.24 9.55 -6.98
N TYR A 258 12.05 10.00 -6.63
CA TYR A 258 11.00 10.31 -7.59
C TYR A 258 10.82 11.82 -7.71
N GLY A 259 10.53 12.25 -8.95
CA GLY A 259 10.33 13.67 -9.26
C GLY A 259 11.56 14.50 -9.52
N GLY A 260 12.76 13.90 -9.51
CA GLY A 260 14.02 14.56 -9.89
C GLY A 260 14.44 15.73 -9.00
N SER A 261 15.66 16.21 -9.21
CA SER A 261 16.22 17.38 -8.52
C SER A 261 15.54 18.70 -8.90
N HIS A 262 14.73 18.72 -9.93
CA HIS A 262 14.11 19.91 -10.51
C HIS A 262 12.71 20.20 -10.01
N THR A 263 12.10 19.29 -9.27
CA THR A 263 10.77 19.51 -8.76
C THR A 263 10.84 19.90 -7.30
N SER A 264 10.43 21.13 -7.02
CA SER A 264 9.94 21.52 -5.68
C SER A 264 8.59 20.84 -5.38
N ALA A 265 8.17 19.91 -6.23
CA ALA A 265 6.89 19.25 -6.16
C ALA A 265 6.94 18.11 -5.17
N TRP A 266 5.88 17.94 -4.40
CA TRP A 266 5.60 16.83 -3.50
C TRP A 266 5.36 15.55 -4.30
N ALA A 267 5.54 14.36 -3.70
CA ALA A 267 5.35 13.08 -4.39
C ALA A 267 4.00 12.97 -5.11
N ILE A 268 2.94 13.50 -4.51
CA ILE A 268 1.60 13.60 -5.12
C ILE A 268 1.65 14.43 -6.41
N ALA A 269 2.39 15.53 -6.42
CA ALA A 269 2.52 16.39 -7.59
C ALA A 269 3.43 15.78 -8.66
N CYS A 270 4.23 14.79 -8.31
CA CYS A 270 5.04 14.03 -9.27
C CYS A 270 4.28 12.82 -9.83
N TYR A 271 3.11 12.51 -9.30
CA TYR A 271 2.32 11.32 -9.66
C TYR A 271 3.11 10.00 -9.55
N ALA A 272 4.17 9.99 -8.77
CA ALA A 272 4.94 8.78 -8.49
C ALA A 272 4.18 7.87 -7.51
N SER A 273 4.43 6.57 -7.57
CA SER A 273 3.86 5.60 -6.66
C SER A 273 4.90 4.57 -6.20
N VAL A 274 4.64 3.98 -5.05
CA VAL A 274 5.29 2.77 -4.55
C VAL A 274 4.21 1.71 -4.43
N ASP A 275 4.36 0.59 -5.15
CA ASP A 275 3.25 -0.34 -5.40
C ASP A 275 3.54 -1.77 -4.92
N GLY A 276 4.72 -2.03 -4.39
CA GLY A 276 5.00 -3.34 -3.84
C GLY A 276 6.46 -3.63 -3.52
N MET A 277 6.64 -4.63 -2.69
CA MET A 277 7.94 -5.15 -2.28
C MET A 277 7.92 -6.68 -2.24
N ALA A 278 9.03 -7.30 -2.63
CA ALA A 278 9.24 -8.72 -2.48
C ALA A 278 10.67 -9.02 -2.00
N VAL A 279 10.81 -10.07 -1.19
CA VAL A 279 12.10 -10.55 -0.73
C VAL A 279 12.50 -11.77 -1.55
N ALA A 280 13.57 -11.62 -2.34
CA ALA A 280 14.21 -12.66 -3.10
C ALA A 280 15.27 -13.39 -2.25
N ALA A 281 15.89 -14.43 -2.81
CA ALA A 281 16.96 -15.14 -2.12
C ALA A 281 18.07 -14.20 -1.61
N ASN A 282 18.60 -13.34 -2.48
CA ASN A 282 19.74 -12.48 -2.20
C ASN A 282 19.43 -10.98 -2.20
N ASN A 283 18.25 -10.57 -2.62
CA ASN A 283 17.89 -9.17 -2.82
C ASN A 283 16.53 -8.82 -2.23
N VAL A 284 16.31 -7.54 -1.99
CA VAL A 284 15.01 -6.94 -1.80
C VAL A 284 14.63 -6.21 -3.09
N LEU A 285 13.45 -6.51 -3.61
CA LEU A 285 12.89 -5.94 -4.84
C LEU A 285 11.77 -4.97 -4.46
N CYS A 286 11.84 -3.72 -4.93
CA CYS A 286 10.76 -2.75 -4.73
C CYS A 286 10.32 -2.21 -6.09
N ILE A 287 9.00 -2.05 -6.27
CA ILE A 287 8.42 -1.61 -7.52
C ILE A 287 7.54 -0.39 -7.32
N GLY A 288 7.56 0.49 -8.28
CA GLY A 288 6.74 1.70 -8.30
C GLY A 288 6.74 2.37 -9.66
N THR A 289 6.10 3.52 -9.73
CA THR A 289 6.00 4.30 -10.95
C THR A 289 6.61 5.67 -10.78
N SER A 290 7.22 6.19 -11.83
CA SER A 290 7.76 7.53 -11.88
C SER A 290 7.91 8.00 -13.33
N ILE A 291 8.17 9.28 -13.49
CA ILE A 291 8.60 9.84 -14.77
C ILE A 291 10.02 9.39 -15.11
N ASP A 292 10.38 9.46 -16.37
CA ASP A 292 11.77 9.37 -16.81
C ASP A 292 12.49 10.71 -16.56
N GLN A 293 13.18 10.79 -15.43
CA GLN A 293 13.87 12.01 -14.98
C GLN A 293 15.01 12.46 -15.93
N THR A 294 15.44 11.60 -16.84
CA THR A 294 16.45 11.98 -17.86
C THR A 294 15.84 12.71 -19.05
N LYS A 295 14.52 12.67 -19.21
CA LYS A 295 13.79 13.26 -20.34
C LYS A 295 12.91 14.45 -19.96
N TYR A 296 12.49 14.53 -18.72
CA TYR A 296 11.50 15.52 -18.29
C TYR A 296 12.00 16.32 -17.10
N ASP A 297 12.07 17.64 -17.29
CA ASP A 297 12.47 18.60 -16.24
C ASP A 297 11.30 19.04 -15.35
N SER A 298 10.06 18.80 -15.80
CA SER A 298 8.84 19.14 -15.08
C SER A 298 7.81 18.03 -15.25
N VAL A 299 6.94 17.90 -14.25
CA VAL A 299 5.88 16.90 -14.23
C VAL A 299 4.54 17.57 -14.45
N THR A 300 3.76 17.05 -15.40
CA THR A 300 2.35 17.39 -15.63
C THR A 300 1.54 16.10 -15.58
N SER A 301 0.21 16.20 -15.59
CA SER A 301 -0.68 15.05 -15.72
C SER A 301 -0.41 14.21 -16.98
N ASP A 302 0.14 14.83 -18.01
CA ASP A 302 0.38 14.19 -19.31
C ASP A 302 1.82 13.66 -19.46
N THR A 303 2.68 13.86 -18.44
CA THR A 303 4.05 13.35 -18.47
C THR A 303 4.00 11.82 -18.34
N PRO A 304 4.59 11.07 -19.27
CA PRO A 304 4.57 9.61 -19.24
C PRO A 304 5.24 9.05 -18.00
N HIS A 305 4.55 8.15 -17.32
CA HIS A 305 5.09 7.40 -16.19
C HIS A 305 5.52 6.02 -16.64
N ASN A 306 6.60 5.54 -16.08
CA ASN A 306 7.12 4.21 -16.32
C ASN A 306 7.23 3.41 -15.02
N ILE A 307 7.24 2.10 -15.14
CA ILE A 307 7.45 1.19 -14.04
C ILE A 307 8.94 1.07 -13.79
N TYR A 308 9.36 1.30 -12.56
CA TYR A 308 10.74 1.15 -12.09
C TYR A 308 10.81 0.08 -11.02
N LEU A 309 11.89 -0.68 -11.05
CA LEU A 309 12.24 -1.70 -10.08
C LEU A 309 13.57 -1.33 -9.45
N THR A 310 13.64 -1.30 -8.12
CA THR A 310 14.91 -1.25 -7.40
C THR A 310 15.29 -2.64 -6.92
N VAL A 311 16.58 -2.93 -6.94
CA VAL A 311 17.17 -4.20 -6.50
C VAL A 311 18.27 -3.88 -5.50
N THR A 312 18.02 -4.18 -4.22
CA THR A 312 18.94 -3.93 -3.11
C THR A 312 19.50 -5.24 -2.59
N PRO A 313 20.83 -5.48 -2.67
CA PRO A 313 21.43 -6.72 -2.16
C PRO A 313 21.31 -6.81 -0.63
N LYS A 314 20.90 -7.98 -0.11
CA LYS A 314 20.76 -8.19 1.34
C LYS A 314 22.12 -8.24 2.07
N ASN A 315 23.14 -8.76 1.42
CA ASN A 315 24.51 -8.87 1.97
C ASN A 315 25.32 -7.57 1.88
N ASN A 316 24.87 -6.62 1.05
CA ASN A 316 25.43 -5.27 0.96
C ASN A 316 24.27 -4.28 0.90
N PHE A 317 23.55 -4.17 2.03
CA PHE A 317 22.35 -3.34 2.14
C PHE A 317 22.74 -1.87 2.23
N SER A 318 22.90 -1.23 1.05
CA SER A 318 23.33 0.16 0.92
C SER A 318 22.73 0.82 -0.34
N GLU A 319 22.63 2.15 -0.32
CA GLU A 319 22.17 2.93 -1.47
C GLU A 319 23.09 2.74 -2.69
N SER A 320 24.41 2.73 -2.45
CA SER A 320 25.40 2.58 -3.53
C SER A 320 25.39 1.19 -4.19
N ALA A 321 24.88 0.17 -3.52
CA ALA A 321 24.73 -1.17 -4.08
C ALA A 321 23.34 -1.40 -4.71
N THR A 322 22.38 -0.51 -4.45
CA THR A 322 21.04 -0.59 -5.03
C THR A 322 21.09 -0.21 -6.51
N THR A 323 20.49 -1.04 -7.33
CA THR A 323 20.32 -0.75 -8.76
C THR A 323 18.88 -0.43 -9.10
N VAL A 324 18.68 0.50 -10.03
CA VAL A 324 17.37 0.89 -10.55
C VAL A 324 17.24 0.40 -11.98
N LYS A 325 16.13 -0.25 -12.29
CA LYS A 325 15.80 -0.77 -13.62
C LYS A 325 14.46 -0.21 -14.08
N GLN A 326 14.39 0.31 -15.28
CA GLN A 326 13.15 0.66 -15.94
C GLN A 326 12.56 -0.59 -16.59
N ILE A 327 11.28 -0.88 -16.29
CA ILE A 327 10.58 -2.08 -16.79
C ILE A 327 9.79 -1.78 -18.06
N THR A 328 9.17 -0.60 -18.14
CA THR A 328 8.36 -0.17 -19.29
C THR A 328 8.98 1.02 -20.00
N GLY A 329 8.56 1.27 -21.24
CA GLY A 329 9.02 2.38 -22.05
C GLY A 329 7.88 3.22 -22.60
N TYR A 330 6.90 3.57 -21.76
CA TYR A 330 5.78 4.40 -22.17
C TYR A 330 6.25 5.78 -22.61
N ASN A 331 5.71 6.22 -23.71
CA ASN A 331 5.88 7.57 -24.27
C ASN A 331 4.54 8.31 -24.17
N ASN A 332 4.51 9.54 -24.63
CA ASN A 332 3.30 10.38 -24.63
C ASN A 332 2.28 9.90 -25.69
N ASP A 333 1.77 8.69 -25.55
CA ASP A 333 0.84 8.03 -26.50
C ASP A 333 -0.62 8.01 -25.96
N GLY A 334 -0.89 8.75 -24.88
CA GLY A 334 -2.20 8.83 -24.25
C GLY A 334 -2.58 7.59 -23.45
N LYS A 335 -1.63 6.71 -23.17
CA LYS A 335 -1.84 5.53 -22.33
C LYS A 335 -1.48 5.81 -20.90
N SER A 336 -2.24 5.23 -20.01
CA SER A 336 -2.00 5.24 -18.56
C SER A 336 -2.13 3.82 -18.02
N PHE A 337 -1.57 3.59 -16.85
CA PHE A 337 -1.68 2.30 -16.19
C PHE A 337 -1.95 2.47 -14.69
N LEU A 338 -2.47 1.42 -14.08
CA LEU A 338 -2.77 1.36 -12.66
C LEU A 338 -2.65 -0.07 -12.11
N GLY A 339 -2.84 -0.23 -10.82
CA GLY A 339 -2.92 -1.54 -10.20
C GLY A 339 -1.63 -2.35 -10.30
N LEU A 340 -0.47 -1.66 -10.34
CA LEU A 340 0.83 -2.30 -10.38
C LEU A 340 0.99 -3.23 -9.18
N LYS A 341 1.45 -4.47 -9.42
CA LYS A 341 1.67 -5.50 -8.41
C LYS A 341 3.00 -6.21 -8.66
N LEU A 342 3.69 -6.51 -7.56
CA LEU A 342 4.84 -7.41 -7.53
C LEU A 342 4.46 -8.67 -6.74
N THR A 343 4.42 -9.82 -7.41
CA THR A 343 3.99 -11.07 -6.82
C THR A 343 5.13 -12.09 -6.83
N LYS A 344 5.50 -12.56 -5.65
CA LYS A 344 6.51 -13.62 -5.51
C LYS A 344 5.93 -14.97 -5.94
N VAL A 345 6.55 -15.62 -6.91
CA VAL A 345 6.26 -17.00 -7.33
C VAL A 345 7.18 -17.96 -6.56
N ASN A 346 8.46 -17.64 -6.47
CA ASN A 346 9.44 -18.30 -5.63
C ASN A 346 10.63 -17.35 -5.39
N ASP A 347 11.69 -17.83 -4.74
CA ASP A 347 12.83 -16.98 -4.36
C ASP A 347 13.62 -16.41 -5.55
N ASN A 348 13.39 -16.90 -6.76
CA ASN A 348 14.09 -16.44 -7.97
C ASN A 348 13.13 -16.17 -9.15
N ARG A 349 11.83 -16.07 -8.89
CA ARG A 349 10.84 -15.73 -9.92
C ARG A 349 9.72 -14.88 -9.34
N PHE A 350 9.46 -13.75 -9.97
CA PHE A 350 8.46 -12.78 -9.55
C PHE A 350 7.65 -12.34 -10.76
N MET A 351 6.35 -12.13 -10.58
CA MET A 351 5.49 -11.57 -11.60
C MET A 351 5.31 -10.07 -11.32
N VAL A 352 5.57 -9.25 -12.31
CA VAL A 352 5.16 -7.84 -12.37
C VAL A 352 3.90 -7.80 -13.21
N SER A 353 2.84 -7.21 -12.69
CA SER A 353 1.58 -7.06 -13.42
C SER A 353 0.97 -5.68 -13.21
N TRP A 354 0.32 -5.16 -14.24
CA TRP A 354 -0.35 -3.86 -14.23
C TRP A 354 -1.51 -3.84 -15.23
N GLU A 355 -2.41 -2.90 -15.08
CA GLU A 355 -3.50 -2.66 -16.02
C GLU A 355 -3.19 -1.44 -16.88
N GLU A 356 -3.21 -1.59 -18.18
CA GLU A 356 -3.15 -0.49 -19.15
C GLU A 356 -4.56 -0.09 -19.58
N TYR A 357 -4.80 1.20 -19.69
CA TYR A 357 -6.05 1.74 -20.21
C TYR A 357 -5.79 2.96 -21.11
N GLY A 358 -6.67 3.18 -22.09
CA GLY A 358 -6.54 4.31 -23.01
C GLY A 358 -7.01 5.64 -22.41
N SER A 359 -6.61 6.75 -23.02
CA SER A 359 -6.89 8.13 -22.59
C SER A 359 -8.36 8.54 -22.54
N SER A 360 -9.26 7.71 -23.03
CA SER A 360 -10.72 7.97 -22.96
C SER A 360 -11.36 7.72 -21.62
N ARG A 361 -10.59 7.22 -20.65
CA ARG A 361 -11.10 6.94 -19.31
C ARG A 361 -10.97 8.21 -18.45
N THR A 362 -12.08 8.86 -18.19
CA THR A 362 -12.15 9.97 -17.23
C THR A 362 -12.18 9.44 -15.80
N ALA A 363 -11.50 10.12 -14.88
CA ALA A 363 -11.57 9.81 -13.45
C ALA A 363 -13.05 9.85 -13.00
N GLY A 364 -13.56 8.70 -12.57
CA GLY A 364 -14.97 8.54 -12.18
C GLY A 364 -15.79 7.61 -13.08
N ASP A 365 -15.27 7.16 -14.20
CA ASP A 365 -15.96 6.23 -15.10
C ASP A 365 -15.76 4.78 -14.62
N ASN A 366 -16.37 4.46 -13.49
CA ASN A 366 -16.24 3.15 -12.83
C ASN A 366 -17.00 2.03 -13.56
N ASP A 367 -17.88 2.37 -14.50
CA ASP A 367 -18.81 1.43 -15.13
C ASP A 367 -18.30 0.88 -16.46
N ASN A 368 -17.24 1.43 -17.02
CA ASN A 368 -16.76 1.02 -18.33
C ASN A 368 -15.35 0.42 -18.26
N LEU A 369 -15.27 -0.85 -17.87
CA LEU A 369 -14.06 -1.67 -17.93
C LEU A 369 -13.72 -2.11 -19.36
N SER A 370 -14.46 -1.65 -20.35
CA SER A 370 -14.19 -1.93 -21.75
C SER A 370 -12.89 -1.27 -22.15
N GLY A 371 -11.91 -2.08 -22.53
CA GLY A 371 -10.60 -1.63 -22.97
C GLY A 371 -9.47 -1.77 -21.95
N SER A 372 -9.74 -2.25 -20.73
CA SER A 372 -8.69 -2.60 -19.77
C SER A 372 -7.91 -3.83 -20.25
N VAL A 373 -6.60 -3.70 -20.26
CA VAL A 373 -5.68 -4.78 -20.62
C VAL A 373 -4.74 -5.04 -19.47
N LEU A 374 -4.83 -6.23 -18.88
CA LEU A 374 -3.84 -6.73 -17.95
C LEU A 374 -2.55 -7.04 -18.70
N HIS A 375 -1.48 -6.42 -18.29
CA HIS A 375 -0.11 -6.69 -18.70
C HIS A 375 0.61 -7.45 -17.60
N TYR A 376 1.47 -8.39 -17.94
CA TYR A 376 2.35 -9.04 -16.99
C TYR A 376 3.60 -9.60 -17.64
N LEU A 377 4.67 -9.64 -16.86
CA LEU A 377 5.93 -10.28 -17.22
C LEU A 377 6.56 -10.90 -15.97
N PHE A 378 7.57 -11.74 -16.19
CA PHE A 378 8.34 -12.33 -15.10
C PHE A 378 9.75 -11.76 -15.05
N ILE A 379 10.23 -11.56 -13.82
CA ILE A 379 11.60 -11.19 -13.51
C ILE A 379 12.25 -12.23 -12.59
N ASP A 380 13.57 -12.31 -12.62
CA ASP A 380 14.34 -13.12 -11.66
C ASP A 380 14.59 -12.35 -10.36
N GLY A 381 15.24 -13.01 -9.38
CA GLY A 381 15.61 -12.40 -8.10
C GLY A 381 16.68 -11.30 -8.18
N ASN A 382 17.27 -11.07 -9.35
CA ASN A 382 18.16 -9.96 -9.65
C ASN A 382 17.46 -8.85 -10.46
N GLY A 383 16.15 -8.98 -10.64
CA GLY A 383 15.35 -8.03 -11.39
C GLY A 383 15.58 -8.05 -12.90
N ASN A 384 16.12 -9.11 -13.46
CA ASN A 384 16.23 -9.27 -14.92
C ASN A 384 14.92 -9.83 -15.47
N ILE A 385 14.45 -9.26 -16.58
CA ILE A 385 13.26 -9.75 -17.27
C ILE A 385 13.58 -11.12 -17.88
N ILE A 386 12.80 -12.15 -17.52
CA ILE A 386 13.00 -13.54 -17.94
C ILE A 386 11.85 -14.09 -18.80
N SER A 387 10.88 -13.26 -19.15
CA SER A 387 9.81 -13.61 -20.06
C SER A 387 9.52 -12.47 -21.04
N LYS A 388 8.81 -12.77 -22.11
CA LYS A 388 8.14 -11.71 -22.88
C LYS A 388 7.02 -11.13 -22.03
N GLU A 389 6.66 -9.88 -22.31
CA GLU A 389 5.43 -9.29 -21.83
C GLU A 389 4.23 -10.03 -22.42
N MET A 390 3.25 -10.29 -21.59
CA MET A 390 2.02 -10.99 -21.92
C MET A 390 0.83 -10.10 -21.58
N THR A 391 -0.24 -10.21 -22.34
CA THR A 391 -1.44 -9.40 -22.16
C THR A 391 -2.69 -10.27 -22.08
N LYS A 392 -3.70 -9.76 -21.37
CA LYS A 392 -5.01 -10.38 -21.30
C LYS A 392 -6.09 -9.28 -21.17
N ALA A 393 -7.18 -9.42 -21.90
CA ALA A 393 -8.33 -8.55 -21.75
C ALA A 393 -9.01 -8.84 -20.40
N ALA A 394 -8.58 -8.16 -19.36
CA ALA A 394 -9.09 -8.28 -18.00
C ALA A 394 -8.64 -7.07 -17.16
N PRO A 395 -9.45 -6.61 -16.21
CA PRO A 395 -9.01 -5.64 -15.20
C PRO A 395 -8.12 -6.30 -14.15
N VAL A 396 -7.37 -5.48 -13.41
CA VAL A 396 -6.63 -5.90 -12.23
C VAL A 396 -7.54 -5.87 -10.99
N SER A 397 -7.41 -6.89 -10.14
CA SER A 397 -8.11 -6.96 -8.87
C SER A 397 -7.49 -6.02 -7.82
N ASN A 398 -8.30 -5.59 -6.84
CA ASN A 398 -7.81 -4.93 -5.63
C ASN A 398 -6.96 -5.88 -4.76
N CYS A 399 -7.20 -7.19 -4.82
CA CYS A 399 -6.41 -8.17 -4.08
C CYS A 399 -4.95 -8.17 -4.52
N GLN A 400 -4.04 -8.38 -3.59
CA GLN A 400 -2.67 -8.76 -3.92
C GLN A 400 -2.71 -10.18 -4.52
N PRO A 401 -2.17 -10.39 -5.73
CA PRO A 401 -2.08 -11.73 -6.29
C PRO A 401 -1.23 -12.66 -5.42
N ILE A 402 -1.58 -13.93 -5.42
CA ILE A 402 -0.87 -14.97 -4.68
C ILE A 402 -0.39 -16.09 -5.61
N GLU A 403 0.64 -16.80 -5.19
CA GLU A 403 1.07 -18.02 -5.84
C GLU A 403 0.36 -19.23 -5.24
N LYS A 404 -0.10 -20.15 -6.08
CA LYS A 404 -0.54 -21.50 -5.69
C LYS A 404 -0.19 -22.49 -6.78
N ASN A 405 0.59 -23.52 -6.44
CA ASN A 405 0.97 -24.63 -7.35
C ASN A 405 1.60 -24.13 -8.67
N GLY A 406 2.49 -23.14 -8.59
CA GLY A 406 3.19 -22.57 -9.76
C GLY A 406 2.35 -21.60 -10.61
N LYS A 407 1.12 -21.29 -10.19
CA LYS A 407 0.24 -20.32 -10.83
C LYS A 407 0.10 -19.07 -9.98
N VAL A 408 -0.01 -17.92 -10.62
CA VAL A 408 -0.39 -16.67 -9.98
C VAL A 408 -1.89 -16.44 -10.18
N VAL A 409 -2.53 -16.09 -9.08
CA VAL A 409 -3.99 -15.91 -9.00
C VAL A 409 -4.28 -14.56 -8.38
#